data_7dc6be89b5492a01078ed6067a80d58f
#
_entry.id   7dc6be89b5492a01078ed6067a80d58f
#
_cell.length_a   1.000
_cell.length_b   1.000
_cell.length_c   1.000
_cell.angle_alpha   90.00
_cell.angle_beta   90.00
_cell.angle_gamma   90.00
#
_symmetry.space_group_name_H-M   'P 1'
#
loop_
_entity.id
_entity.type
_entity.pdbx_description
1 polymer ?
#
loop_
_entity_poly.entity_id
_entity_poly.type
_entity_poly.pdbx_seq_one_letter_code
_entity_poly.pdbx_strand_id
1 'polypeptide(L)'
;MTDKQWLEVEPGIRLHVVIDDFSDPWRRPETVLMVHGMGQNLEAWRGWVPHLARNFRVVRFDLRGFGKSTPMAETARWSMERLLADIEAVMNFAGCSAAHLVGSQSGGSMVLTLAARRPTRVQSVIAITPMIVGTAEVPKWLKQIESESVPAWARATMAGRLGSGASRAQVDYWAKNIQGKTPLSTLRSYLRWVPGVDIRSELEQIKCRMLIMTTTGGKLRSIDSVKAWQEKLPNSKLVVIEGDAWHPAGAYPDICGPAAAQFLLGQTRSMENQIG
;
A
#
# COMPACT_ATOMS: atom_id res chain seq x y z
N MET A 1 -21.88 -2.88 -3.69
CA MET A 1 -22.25 -1.87 -2.67
C MET A 1 -21.00 -1.38 -1.99
N THR A 2 -20.90 -0.09 -1.66
CA THR A 2 -19.78 0.48 -0.88
C THR A 2 -20.28 0.84 0.50
N ASP A 3 -19.67 0.28 1.55
CA ASP A 3 -20.00 0.53 2.95
C ASP A 3 -18.82 1.20 3.66
N LYS A 4 -19.09 2.27 4.44
CA LYS A 4 -18.10 3.05 5.17
C LYS A 4 -18.31 2.86 6.66
N GLN A 5 -17.30 2.40 7.36
CA GLN A 5 -17.40 1.98 8.75
C GLN A 5 -16.21 2.49 9.58
N TRP A 6 -16.36 2.37 10.90
CA TRP A 6 -15.33 2.71 11.88
C TRP A 6 -15.03 1.51 12.75
N LEU A 7 -13.75 1.20 12.90
CA LEU A 7 -13.26 0.14 13.77
C LEU A 7 -12.40 0.74 14.88
N GLU A 8 -12.79 0.55 16.13
CA GLU A 8 -11.93 0.88 17.26
C GLU A 8 -10.96 -0.27 17.50
N VAL A 9 -9.65 0.03 17.42
CA VAL A 9 -8.57 -0.96 17.60
C VAL A 9 -7.89 -0.84 18.95
N GLU A 10 -8.00 0.31 19.59
CA GLU A 10 -7.54 0.62 20.95
C GLU A 10 -8.44 1.73 21.50
N PRO A 11 -8.55 1.91 22.83
CA PRO A 11 -9.34 3.00 23.41
C PRO A 11 -9.01 4.36 22.77
N GLY A 12 -9.99 4.96 22.11
CA GLY A 12 -9.87 6.24 21.42
C GLY A 12 -9.15 6.20 20.07
N ILE A 13 -8.68 5.04 19.59
CA ILE A 13 -8.05 4.89 18.27
C ILE A 13 -8.99 4.16 17.33
N ARG A 14 -9.56 4.87 16.38
CA ARG A 14 -10.50 4.34 15.40
C ARG A 14 -9.90 4.39 14.00
N LEU A 15 -10.06 3.31 13.26
CA LEU A 15 -9.70 3.20 11.85
C LEU A 15 -10.96 3.41 10.99
N HIS A 16 -10.79 4.18 9.93
CA HIS A 16 -11.81 4.33 8.88
C HIS A 16 -11.65 3.20 7.87
N VAL A 17 -12.69 2.40 7.69
CA VAL A 17 -12.73 1.23 6.82
C VAL A 17 -13.79 1.43 5.75
N VAL A 18 -13.50 1.02 4.53
CA VAL A 18 -14.45 1.00 3.41
C VAL A 18 -14.42 -0.40 2.79
N ILE A 19 -15.61 -0.97 2.62
CA ILE A 19 -15.80 -2.26 1.96
C ILE A 19 -16.53 -2.01 0.64
N ASP A 20 -15.89 -2.40 -0.46
CA ASP A 20 -16.46 -2.36 -1.80
C ASP A 20 -16.74 -3.79 -2.25
N ASP A 21 -18.01 -4.15 -2.34
CA ASP A 21 -18.47 -5.46 -2.80
C ASP A 21 -19.52 -5.27 -3.91
N PHE A 22 -19.14 -5.65 -5.11
CA PHE A 22 -20.00 -5.62 -6.30
C PHE A 22 -20.14 -7.02 -6.91
N SER A 23 -19.84 -8.05 -6.12
CA SER A 23 -20.09 -9.44 -6.51
C SER A 23 -21.59 -9.75 -6.55
N ASP A 24 -21.96 -10.85 -7.19
CA ASP A 24 -23.34 -11.29 -7.20
C ASP A 24 -23.77 -11.77 -5.81
N PRO A 25 -25.01 -11.51 -5.35
CA PRO A 25 -25.47 -11.82 -3.98
C PRO A 25 -25.41 -13.31 -3.61
N TRP A 26 -25.37 -14.21 -4.58
CA TRP A 26 -25.22 -15.66 -4.35
C TRP A 26 -23.78 -16.14 -4.30
N ARG A 27 -22.79 -15.25 -4.51
CA ARG A 27 -21.37 -15.58 -4.42
C ARG A 27 -20.82 -15.30 -3.00
N ARG A 28 -19.76 -16.00 -2.67
CA ARG A 28 -18.95 -15.71 -1.48
C ARG A 28 -17.53 -15.34 -1.95
N PRO A 29 -17.31 -14.08 -2.34
CA PRO A 29 -16.02 -13.66 -2.86
C PRO A 29 -14.95 -13.71 -1.75
N GLU A 30 -13.74 -14.07 -2.15
CA GLU A 30 -12.56 -13.91 -1.29
C GLU A 30 -12.29 -12.43 -1.03
N THR A 31 -11.61 -12.14 0.10
CA THR A 31 -11.31 -10.77 0.51
C THR A 31 -9.95 -10.33 -0.01
N VAL A 32 -9.91 -9.17 -0.62
CA VAL A 32 -8.68 -8.42 -0.94
C VAL A 32 -8.59 -7.23 0.00
N LEU A 33 -7.58 -7.21 0.87
CA LEU A 33 -7.35 -6.13 1.81
C LEU A 33 -6.18 -5.26 1.34
N MET A 34 -6.40 -3.94 1.26
CA MET A 34 -5.48 -2.98 0.66
C MET A 34 -4.87 -2.05 1.70
N VAL A 35 -3.54 -2.04 1.81
CA VAL A 35 -2.74 -1.29 2.78
C VAL A 35 -1.94 -0.21 2.07
N HIS A 36 -2.29 1.05 2.30
CA HIS A 36 -1.64 2.20 1.66
C HIS A 36 -0.26 2.51 2.25
N GLY A 37 0.51 3.33 1.54
CA GLY A 37 1.82 3.79 1.99
C GLY A 37 1.76 5.01 2.92
N MET A 38 2.93 5.39 3.44
CA MET A 38 3.11 6.56 4.28
C MET A 38 2.55 7.84 3.62
N GLY A 39 1.83 8.62 4.40
CA GLY A 39 1.24 9.89 3.93
C GLY A 39 0.09 9.73 2.96
N GLN A 40 -0.35 8.51 2.68
CA GLN A 40 -1.50 8.23 1.86
C GLN A 40 -2.77 8.01 2.72
N ASN A 41 -3.85 7.62 2.06
CA ASN A 41 -5.10 7.18 2.67
C ASN A 41 -5.78 6.17 1.73
N LEU A 42 -6.90 5.61 2.15
CA LEU A 42 -7.62 4.58 1.39
C LEU A 42 -8.08 5.01 -0.01
N GLU A 43 -8.20 6.32 -0.26
CA GLU A 43 -8.56 6.82 -1.60
C GLU A 43 -7.44 6.63 -2.63
N ALA A 44 -6.20 6.34 -2.19
CA ALA A 44 -5.11 5.95 -3.09
C ALA A 44 -5.45 4.68 -3.90
N TRP A 45 -6.36 3.85 -3.40
CA TRP A 45 -6.81 2.61 -4.01
C TRP A 45 -8.06 2.74 -4.87
N ARG A 46 -8.62 3.97 -4.98
CA ARG A 46 -9.88 4.20 -5.68
C ARG A 46 -9.89 3.66 -7.12
N GLY A 47 -8.81 3.87 -7.86
CA GLY A 47 -8.67 3.39 -9.24
C GLY A 47 -8.58 1.86 -9.37
N TRP A 48 -8.28 1.14 -8.27
CA TRP A 48 -8.18 -0.32 -8.26
C TRP A 48 -9.52 -1.03 -8.06
N VAL A 49 -10.46 -0.38 -7.40
CA VAL A 49 -11.76 -0.95 -7.04
C VAL A 49 -12.51 -1.50 -8.25
N PRO A 50 -12.63 -0.78 -9.39
CA PRO A 50 -13.32 -1.29 -10.57
C PRO A 50 -12.73 -2.59 -11.14
N HIS A 51 -11.44 -2.82 -10.97
CA HIS A 51 -10.76 -4.01 -11.49
C HIS A 51 -10.93 -5.24 -10.59
N LEU A 52 -11.26 -5.05 -9.31
CA LEU A 52 -11.27 -6.11 -8.31
C LEU A 52 -12.67 -6.42 -7.76
N ALA A 53 -13.48 -5.40 -7.50
CA ALA A 53 -14.68 -5.52 -6.67
C ALA A 53 -15.83 -6.34 -7.30
N ARG A 54 -15.76 -6.68 -8.59
CA ARG A 54 -16.71 -7.61 -9.22
C ARG A 54 -16.44 -9.08 -8.85
N ASN A 55 -15.18 -9.40 -8.53
CA ASN A 55 -14.75 -10.77 -8.23
C ASN A 55 -14.35 -10.97 -6.77
N PHE A 56 -13.99 -9.91 -6.07
CA PHE A 56 -13.49 -9.93 -4.70
C PHE A 56 -14.25 -8.92 -3.84
N ARG A 57 -14.34 -9.20 -2.56
CA ARG A 57 -14.71 -8.23 -1.55
C ARG A 57 -13.47 -7.39 -1.22
N VAL A 58 -13.44 -6.14 -1.68
CA VAL A 58 -12.31 -5.23 -1.52
C VAL A 58 -12.45 -4.45 -0.23
N VAL A 59 -11.50 -4.61 0.68
CA VAL A 59 -11.44 -3.89 1.95
C VAL A 59 -10.28 -2.89 1.88
N ARG A 60 -10.62 -1.60 2.02
CA ARG A 60 -9.66 -0.49 2.08
C ARG A 60 -9.80 0.18 3.42
N PHE A 61 -8.71 0.57 4.04
CA PHE A 61 -8.77 1.29 5.30
C PHE A 61 -7.68 2.35 5.39
N ASP A 62 -7.93 3.36 6.20
CA ASP A 62 -6.93 4.34 6.56
C ASP A 62 -6.09 3.79 7.72
N LEU A 63 -4.78 3.66 7.55
CA LEU A 63 -3.87 3.30 8.63
C LEU A 63 -4.05 4.25 9.83
N ARG A 64 -3.78 3.78 11.04
CA ARG A 64 -3.79 4.67 12.21
C ARG A 64 -3.02 5.96 11.94
N GLY A 65 -3.57 7.08 12.29
CA GLY A 65 -2.98 8.39 12.08
C GLY A 65 -3.16 8.99 10.69
N PHE A 66 -3.57 8.22 9.70
CA PHE A 66 -3.72 8.67 8.32
C PHE A 66 -5.18 8.78 7.88
N GLY A 67 -5.41 9.54 6.80
CA GLY A 67 -6.73 9.71 6.22
C GLY A 67 -7.75 10.26 7.20
N LYS A 68 -8.80 9.49 7.47
CA LYS A 68 -9.85 9.81 8.46
C LYS A 68 -9.67 9.05 9.78
N SER A 69 -8.75 8.09 9.86
CA SER A 69 -8.42 7.40 11.11
C SER A 69 -7.92 8.37 12.16
N THR A 70 -8.06 8.02 13.44
CA THR A 70 -7.65 8.88 14.55
C THR A 70 -6.20 9.34 14.38
N PRO A 71 -5.93 10.66 14.35
CA PRO A 71 -4.57 11.21 14.29
C PRO A 71 -3.70 10.73 15.44
N MET A 72 -2.44 10.46 15.16
CA MET A 72 -1.47 10.07 16.20
C MET A 72 -0.74 11.29 16.75
N ALA A 73 -0.47 11.27 18.05
CA ALA A 73 0.34 12.29 18.71
C ALA A 73 1.79 12.29 18.17
N GLU A 74 2.48 13.42 18.29
CA GLU A 74 3.89 13.52 17.89
C GLU A 74 4.80 12.60 18.69
N THR A 75 4.41 12.28 19.92
CA THR A 75 5.10 11.35 20.82
C THR A 75 4.73 9.88 20.59
N ALA A 76 3.85 9.59 19.61
CA ALA A 76 3.42 8.23 19.35
C ALA A 76 4.60 7.33 18.99
N ARG A 77 4.62 6.14 19.61
CA ARG A 77 5.60 5.11 19.31
C ARG A 77 5.02 4.17 18.27
N TRP A 78 5.73 3.98 17.17
CA TRP A 78 5.39 3.09 16.09
C TRP A 78 6.15 1.77 16.21
N SER A 79 5.51 0.68 15.84
CA SER A 79 6.15 -0.62 15.69
C SER A 79 5.48 -1.40 14.58
N MET A 80 6.22 -2.27 13.93
CA MET A 80 5.67 -3.17 12.91
C MET A 80 4.55 -4.01 13.52
N GLU A 81 4.75 -4.61 14.69
CA GLU A 81 3.77 -5.48 15.32
C GLU A 81 2.42 -4.78 15.56
N ARG A 82 2.44 -3.52 15.99
CA ARG A 82 1.22 -2.73 16.18
C ARG A 82 0.47 -2.48 14.88
N LEU A 83 1.20 -2.22 13.79
CA LEU A 83 0.62 -2.03 12.47
C LEU A 83 0.05 -3.33 11.89
N LEU A 84 0.71 -4.46 12.15
CA LEU A 84 0.19 -5.77 11.78
C LEU A 84 -1.08 -6.11 12.56
N ALA A 85 -1.13 -5.80 13.86
CA ALA A 85 -2.31 -5.99 14.69
C ALA A 85 -3.53 -5.19 14.15
N ASP A 86 -3.31 -3.97 13.66
CA ASP A 86 -4.37 -3.19 12.99
C ASP A 86 -4.88 -3.89 11.72
N ILE A 87 -3.98 -4.42 10.90
CA ILE A 87 -4.36 -5.15 9.69
C ILE A 87 -5.20 -6.38 10.07
N GLU A 88 -4.76 -7.15 11.07
CA GLU A 88 -5.51 -8.31 11.57
C GLU A 88 -6.87 -7.93 12.17
N ALA A 89 -6.95 -6.80 12.87
CA ALA A 89 -8.21 -6.27 13.38
C ALA A 89 -9.19 -5.92 12.25
N VAL A 90 -8.69 -5.28 11.17
CA VAL A 90 -9.51 -5.00 9.98
C VAL A 90 -9.94 -6.29 9.27
N MET A 91 -9.09 -7.31 9.18
CA MET A 91 -9.46 -8.63 8.64
C MET A 91 -10.58 -9.27 9.47
N ASN A 92 -10.45 -9.27 10.79
CA ASN A 92 -11.46 -9.80 11.71
C ASN A 92 -12.78 -9.04 11.58
N PHE A 93 -12.73 -7.71 11.53
CA PHE A 93 -13.88 -6.83 11.32
C PHE A 93 -14.57 -7.11 9.98
N ALA A 94 -13.81 -7.37 8.93
CA ALA A 94 -14.34 -7.80 7.64
C ALA A 94 -14.84 -9.25 7.63
N GLY A 95 -14.72 -10.00 8.73
CA GLY A 95 -15.19 -11.38 8.85
C GLY A 95 -14.37 -12.39 8.04
N CYS A 96 -13.10 -12.11 7.76
CA CYS A 96 -12.23 -13.04 7.03
C CYS A 96 -11.11 -13.61 7.92
N SER A 97 -10.97 -14.92 7.91
CA SER A 97 -9.88 -15.62 8.61
C SER A 97 -8.54 -15.49 7.88
N ALA A 98 -8.58 -15.41 6.56
CA ALA A 98 -7.43 -15.15 5.70
C ALA A 98 -7.83 -14.26 4.52
N ALA A 99 -6.89 -13.49 3.98
CA ALA A 99 -7.14 -12.57 2.88
C ALA A 99 -5.97 -12.54 1.88
N HIS A 100 -6.26 -12.08 0.66
CA HIS A 100 -5.24 -11.56 -0.25
C HIS A 100 -4.85 -10.16 0.21
N LEU A 101 -3.56 -9.90 0.36
CA LEU A 101 -3.07 -8.61 0.83
C LEU A 101 -2.42 -7.83 -0.32
N VAL A 102 -2.82 -6.57 -0.46
CA VAL A 102 -2.22 -5.63 -1.42
C VAL A 102 -1.60 -4.48 -0.65
N GLY A 103 -0.31 -4.22 -0.83
CA GLY A 103 0.37 -3.14 -0.12
C GLY A 103 1.29 -2.31 -1.00
N SER A 104 1.28 -0.99 -0.81
CA SER A 104 2.20 -0.09 -1.52
C SER A 104 3.17 0.58 -0.56
N GLN A 105 4.43 0.76 -0.98
CA GLN A 105 5.45 1.44 -0.20
C GLN A 105 5.63 0.81 1.20
N SER A 106 5.44 1.56 2.30
CA SER A 106 5.47 1.03 3.66
C SER A 106 4.31 0.05 3.95
N GLY A 107 3.16 0.21 3.30
CA GLY A 107 2.10 -0.79 3.32
C GLY A 107 2.53 -2.12 2.68
N GLY A 108 3.38 -2.05 1.66
CA GLY A 108 4.05 -3.22 1.08
C GLY A 108 4.94 -3.95 2.08
N SER A 109 5.70 -3.22 2.91
CA SER A 109 6.48 -3.82 4.00
C SER A 109 5.58 -4.55 5.00
N MET A 110 4.47 -3.93 5.38
CA MET A 110 3.52 -4.50 6.35
C MET A 110 2.92 -5.80 5.85
N VAL A 111 2.44 -5.85 4.59
CA VAL A 111 1.81 -7.07 4.05
C VAL A 111 2.82 -8.19 3.84
N LEU A 112 4.07 -7.90 3.47
CA LEU A 112 5.14 -8.87 3.40
C LEU A 112 5.49 -9.42 4.79
N THR A 113 5.65 -8.55 5.79
CA THR A 113 5.91 -8.96 7.17
C THR A 113 4.76 -9.77 7.76
N LEU A 114 3.50 -9.40 7.48
CA LEU A 114 2.36 -10.20 7.94
C LEU A 114 2.37 -11.59 7.32
N ALA A 115 2.68 -11.70 6.02
CA ALA A 115 2.77 -12.99 5.35
C ALA A 115 3.88 -13.89 5.93
N ALA A 116 5.01 -13.30 6.37
CA ALA A 116 6.07 -14.03 7.04
C ALA A 116 5.67 -14.51 8.44
N ARG A 117 5.11 -13.60 9.25
CA ARG A 117 4.83 -13.86 10.68
C ARG A 117 3.50 -14.57 10.93
N ARG A 118 2.53 -14.44 10.03
CA ARG A 118 1.16 -14.96 10.15
C ARG A 118 0.72 -15.67 8.88
N PRO A 119 1.44 -16.72 8.44
CA PRO A 119 1.24 -17.35 7.13
C PRO A 119 -0.20 -17.89 6.93
N THR A 120 -0.86 -18.32 7.99
CA THR A 120 -2.26 -18.81 7.93
C THR A 120 -3.30 -17.71 7.69
N ARG A 121 -2.91 -16.44 7.88
CA ARG A 121 -3.77 -15.28 7.64
C ARG A 121 -3.68 -14.74 6.21
N VAL A 122 -2.71 -15.20 5.41
CA VAL A 122 -2.38 -14.60 4.12
C VAL A 122 -2.44 -15.61 2.99
N GLN A 123 -3.42 -15.45 2.08
CA GLN A 123 -3.59 -16.29 0.91
C GLN A 123 -2.57 -15.97 -0.21
N SER A 124 -2.33 -14.68 -0.43
CA SER A 124 -1.30 -14.18 -1.36
C SER A 124 -0.96 -12.74 -1.06
N VAL A 125 0.17 -12.26 -1.58
CA VAL A 125 0.61 -10.88 -1.44
C VAL A 125 0.82 -10.23 -2.81
N ILE A 126 0.35 -8.99 -2.95
CA ILE A 126 0.74 -8.07 -4.01
C ILE A 126 1.47 -6.90 -3.36
N ALA A 127 2.76 -6.76 -3.62
CA ALA A 127 3.58 -5.69 -3.05
C ALA A 127 4.07 -4.75 -4.15
N ILE A 128 3.65 -3.49 -4.05
CA ILE A 128 3.96 -2.46 -5.06
C ILE A 128 5.05 -1.54 -4.51
N THR A 129 6.23 -1.57 -5.13
CA THR A 129 7.42 -0.81 -4.69
C THR A 129 7.62 -0.85 -3.17
N PRO A 130 7.63 -2.05 -2.53
CA PRO A 130 7.67 -2.16 -1.08
C PRO A 130 8.96 -1.58 -0.52
N MET A 131 8.87 -1.02 0.69
CA MET A 131 10.04 -0.53 1.43
C MET A 131 10.63 -1.69 2.24
N ILE A 132 11.64 -2.37 1.70
CA ILE A 132 12.30 -3.50 2.38
C ILE A 132 13.20 -3.00 3.53
N VAL A 133 13.88 -1.89 3.30
CA VAL A 133 14.69 -1.18 4.30
C VAL A 133 14.24 0.28 4.32
N GLY A 134 14.26 0.89 5.48
CA GLY A 134 13.97 2.31 5.66
C GLY A 134 14.82 3.20 4.75
N THR A 135 14.41 4.44 4.55
CA THR A 135 15.08 5.36 3.64
C THR A 135 15.89 6.42 4.36
N ALA A 136 17.05 6.77 3.79
CA ALA A 136 17.89 7.87 4.23
C ALA A 136 17.30 9.27 3.90
N GLU A 137 16.23 9.35 3.13
CA GLU A 137 15.59 10.63 2.75
C GLU A 137 14.80 11.29 3.89
N VAL A 138 14.54 10.57 4.98
CA VAL A 138 13.70 11.05 6.09
C VAL A 138 14.16 12.40 6.67
N PRO A 139 15.44 12.65 6.96
CA PRO A 139 15.87 13.96 7.49
C PRO A 139 15.54 15.12 6.55
N LYS A 140 15.70 14.91 5.23
CA LYS A 140 15.38 15.91 4.21
C LYS A 140 13.88 16.20 4.18
N TRP A 141 13.06 15.16 4.24
CA TRP A 141 11.60 15.31 4.26
C TRP A 141 11.12 16.02 5.52
N LEU A 142 11.64 15.65 6.69
CA LEU A 142 11.30 16.31 7.95
C LEU A 142 11.67 17.80 7.90
N LYS A 143 12.87 18.15 7.47
CA LYS A 143 13.30 19.54 7.31
C LYS A 143 12.36 20.34 6.41
N GLN A 144 11.97 19.78 5.27
CA GLN A 144 11.07 20.46 4.33
C GLN A 144 9.66 20.61 4.91
N ILE A 145 9.12 19.57 5.56
CA ILE A 145 7.79 19.62 6.20
C ILE A 145 7.76 20.66 7.32
N GLU A 146 8.83 20.77 8.08
CA GLU A 146 8.94 21.73 9.19
C GLU A 146 9.08 23.17 8.74
N SER A 147 9.80 23.41 7.64
CA SER A 147 9.99 24.75 7.08
C SER A 147 8.80 25.27 6.28
N GLU A 148 8.02 24.39 5.65
CA GLU A 148 6.96 24.81 4.73
C GLU A 148 5.55 24.47 5.24
N SER A 149 5.19 23.22 5.25
CA SER A 149 3.99 22.55 5.78
C SER A 149 3.78 21.20 5.05
N VAL A 150 2.92 20.33 5.58
CA VAL A 150 2.57 19.07 4.89
C VAL A 150 1.90 19.32 3.53
N PRO A 151 0.93 20.24 3.37
CA PRO A 151 0.37 20.53 2.05
C PRO A 151 1.37 21.11 1.05
N ALA A 152 2.31 21.95 1.48
CA ALA A 152 3.34 22.51 0.61
C ALA A 152 4.33 21.43 0.16
N TRP A 153 4.82 20.61 1.10
CA TRP A 153 5.66 19.45 0.78
C TRP A 153 4.97 18.46 -0.17
N ALA A 154 3.68 18.18 0.05
CA ALA A 154 2.92 17.31 -0.83
C ALA A 154 2.87 17.87 -2.26
N ARG A 155 2.58 19.17 -2.44
CA ARG A 155 2.59 19.81 -3.76
C ARG A 155 3.95 19.76 -4.43
N ALA A 156 5.01 20.08 -3.70
CA ALA A 156 6.36 20.13 -4.23
C ALA A 156 6.89 18.76 -4.69
N THR A 157 6.43 17.67 -4.06
CA THR A 157 6.96 16.32 -4.30
C THR A 157 6.05 15.39 -5.11
N MET A 158 4.77 15.75 -5.31
CA MET A 158 3.79 14.84 -5.88
C MET A 158 4.04 14.50 -7.35
N ALA A 159 4.47 15.45 -8.17
CA ALA A 159 4.81 15.19 -9.57
C ALA A 159 5.91 14.11 -9.70
N GLY A 160 6.96 14.19 -8.88
CA GLY A 160 7.99 13.16 -8.84
C GLY A 160 7.50 11.81 -8.34
N ARG A 161 6.48 11.79 -7.46
CA ARG A 161 5.90 10.54 -6.93
C ARG A 161 5.08 9.80 -7.95
N LEU A 162 4.28 10.53 -8.72
CA LEU A 162 3.39 9.98 -9.74
C LEU A 162 4.07 9.82 -11.11
N GLY A 163 5.27 10.40 -11.27
CA GLY A 163 6.05 10.31 -12.50
C GLY A 163 5.63 11.31 -13.58
N SER A 164 6.44 11.37 -14.62
CA SER A 164 6.32 12.34 -15.73
C SER A 164 5.03 12.16 -16.56
N GLY A 165 4.46 10.96 -16.57
CA GLY A 165 3.21 10.65 -17.27
C GLY A 165 1.93 11.11 -16.52
N ALA A 166 2.03 11.58 -15.28
CA ALA A 166 0.88 12.01 -14.51
C ALA A 166 0.34 13.36 -14.99
N SER A 167 -0.98 13.44 -15.20
CA SER A 167 -1.62 14.70 -15.55
C SER A 167 -1.56 15.69 -14.37
N ARG A 168 -1.59 17.01 -14.68
CA ARG A 168 -1.66 18.06 -13.65
C ARG A 168 -2.85 17.86 -12.70
N ALA A 169 -4.00 17.49 -13.22
CA ALA A 169 -5.20 17.23 -12.40
C ALA A 169 -4.97 16.06 -11.42
N GLN A 170 -4.29 15.00 -11.84
CA GLN A 170 -3.93 13.89 -10.99
C GLN A 170 -2.95 14.31 -9.89
N VAL A 171 -1.90 15.05 -10.25
CA VAL A 171 -0.91 15.58 -9.31
C VAL A 171 -1.58 16.48 -8.26
N ASP A 172 -2.43 17.42 -8.69
CA ASP A 172 -3.14 18.35 -7.81
C ASP A 172 -4.11 17.60 -6.87
N TYR A 173 -4.84 16.60 -7.40
CA TYR A 173 -5.74 15.78 -6.59
C TYR A 173 -4.99 15.01 -5.51
N TRP A 174 -3.89 14.32 -5.88
CA TRP A 174 -3.09 13.53 -4.94
C TRP A 174 -2.41 14.40 -3.89
N ALA A 175 -1.84 15.53 -4.30
CA ALA A 175 -1.21 16.48 -3.38
C ALA A 175 -2.22 17.04 -2.37
N LYS A 176 -3.42 17.40 -2.83
CA LYS A 176 -4.44 18.03 -1.98
C LYS A 176 -5.22 17.02 -1.13
N ASN A 177 -5.65 15.90 -1.72
CA ASN A 177 -6.66 15.02 -1.12
C ASN A 177 -6.08 13.74 -0.51
N ILE A 178 -4.90 13.32 -0.94
CA ILE A 178 -4.23 12.14 -0.42
C ILE A 178 -3.14 12.58 0.58
N GLN A 179 -2.01 13.08 0.10
CA GLN A 179 -0.83 13.34 0.92
C GLN A 179 -0.96 14.58 1.81
N GLY A 180 -1.49 15.67 1.28
CA GLY A 180 -1.56 16.96 1.97
C GLY A 180 -2.54 17.00 3.16
N LYS A 181 -3.38 15.97 3.31
CA LYS A 181 -4.31 15.83 4.44
C LYS A 181 -3.70 15.09 5.64
N THR A 182 -2.48 14.59 5.52
CA THR A 182 -1.84 13.88 6.64
C THR A 182 -1.57 14.83 7.80
N PRO A 183 -2.02 14.53 9.03
CA PRO A 183 -1.71 15.35 10.20
C PRO A 183 -0.21 15.43 10.44
N LEU A 184 0.28 16.64 10.73
CA LEU A 184 1.71 16.89 10.95
C LEU A 184 2.30 16.04 12.08
N SER A 185 1.57 15.93 13.20
CA SER A 185 2.00 15.11 14.36
C SER A 185 2.19 13.64 13.99
N THR A 186 1.22 13.08 13.24
CA THR A 186 1.30 11.72 12.72
C THR A 186 2.50 11.55 11.79
N LEU A 187 2.67 12.46 10.83
CA LEU A 187 3.71 12.34 9.83
C LEU A 187 5.11 12.43 10.47
N ARG A 188 5.30 13.35 11.43
CA ARG A 188 6.57 13.48 12.17
C ARG A 188 6.89 12.23 12.98
N SER A 189 5.94 11.73 13.77
CA SER A 189 6.17 10.53 14.58
C SER A 189 6.44 9.31 13.71
N TYR A 190 5.71 9.14 12.62
CA TYR A 190 5.90 8.04 11.66
C TYR A 190 7.26 8.10 10.96
N LEU A 191 7.65 9.28 10.47
CA LEU A 191 8.94 9.48 9.80
C LEU A 191 10.13 9.17 10.72
N ARG A 192 10.05 9.47 12.02
CA ARG A 192 11.09 9.09 12.98
C ARG A 192 11.26 7.58 13.13
N TRP A 193 10.21 6.81 12.91
CA TRP A 193 10.24 5.35 12.97
C TRP A 193 10.78 4.70 11.69
N VAL A 194 10.52 5.29 10.52
CA VAL A 194 10.85 4.72 9.20
C VAL A 194 12.32 4.28 9.05
N PRO A 195 13.35 5.03 9.50
CA PRO A 195 14.75 4.61 9.35
C PRO A 195 15.10 3.28 10.03
N GLY A 196 14.35 2.91 11.07
CA GLY A 196 14.53 1.64 11.79
C GLY A 196 13.84 0.43 11.16
N VAL A 197 13.12 0.61 10.05
CA VAL A 197 12.43 -0.50 9.37
C VAL A 197 13.44 -1.29 8.55
N ASP A 198 13.53 -2.59 8.83
CA ASP A 198 14.27 -3.57 8.02
C ASP A 198 13.56 -4.91 8.09
N ILE A 199 13.05 -5.37 6.96
CA ILE A 199 12.30 -6.62 6.85
C ILE A 199 13.03 -7.69 6.04
N ARG A 200 14.33 -7.53 5.78
CA ARG A 200 15.10 -8.48 4.95
C ARG A 200 15.09 -9.90 5.50
N SER A 201 15.20 -10.04 6.82
CA SER A 201 15.19 -11.35 7.49
C SER A 201 13.82 -12.05 7.45
N GLU A 202 12.75 -11.32 7.13
CA GLU A 202 11.39 -11.85 7.06
C GLU A 202 11.07 -12.47 5.70
N LEU A 203 11.72 -11.98 4.64
CA LEU A 203 11.36 -12.34 3.27
C LEU A 203 11.41 -13.84 3.01
N GLU A 204 12.44 -14.53 3.45
CA GLU A 204 12.64 -15.96 3.23
C GLU A 204 11.59 -16.85 3.94
N GLN A 205 10.88 -16.28 4.92
CA GLN A 205 9.82 -16.97 5.65
C GLN A 205 8.48 -16.97 4.93
N ILE A 206 8.33 -16.16 3.88
CA ILE A 206 7.07 -16.03 3.14
C ILE A 206 6.85 -17.25 2.26
N LYS A 207 5.74 -17.95 2.45
CA LYS A 207 5.40 -19.19 1.72
C LYS A 207 4.30 -19.00 0.68
N CYS A 208 3.44 -18.00 0.84
CA CYS A 208 2.36 -17.75 -0.10
C CYS A 208 2.87 -17.23 -1.45
N ARG A 209 2.04 -17.33 -2.49
CA ARG A 209 2.35 -16.74 -3.80
C ARG A 209 2.37 -15.22 -3.74
N MET A 210 3.27 -14.60 -4.48
CA MET A 210 3.46 -13.15 -4.47
C MET A 210 3.53 -12.56 -5.87
N LEU A 211 3.02 -11.34 -6.01
CA LEU A 211 3.23 -10.47 -7.16
C LEU A 211 3.94 -9.21 -6.68
N ILE A 212 5.13 -8.98 -7.20
CA ILE A 212 5.89 -7.77 -6.92
C ILE A 212 5.74 -6.84 -8.13
N MET A 213 5.42 -5.57 -7.90
CA MET A 213 5.32 -4.58 -8.96
C MET A 213 6.30 -3.44 -8.71
N THR A 214 7.01 -3.02 -9.76
CA THR A 214 7.93 -1.86 -9.75
C THR A 214 7.88 -1.13 -11.07
N THR A 215 8.61 -0.02 -11.19
CA THR A 215 8.72 0.75 -12.43
C THR A 215 10.15 0.77 -12.95
N THR A 216 10.33 1.03 -14.26
CA THR A 216 11.64 1.11 -14.90
C THR A 216 12.50 2.26 -14.39
N GLY A 217 11.90 3.41 -14.07
CA GLY A 217 12.60 4.65 -13.70
C GLY A 217 12.33 5.15 -12.27
N GLY A 218 11.87 4.29 -11.38
CA GLY A 218 11.56 4.69 -9.99
C GLY A 218 12.81 5.16 -9.23
N LYS A 219 12.87 6.45 -8.86
CA LYS A 219 14.06 7.08 -8.25
C LYS A 219 14.48 6.53 -6.90
N LEU A 220 13.54 5.96 -6.11
CA LEU A 220 13.85 5.44 -4.78
C LEU A 220 14.32 3.99 -4.76
N ARG A 221 14.03 3.22 -5.82
CA ARG A 221 14.37 1.79 -5.92
C ARG A 221 14.61 1.43 -7.36
N SER A 222 15.84 1.07 -7.66
CA SER A 222 16.19 0.54 -8.98
C SER A 222 15.59 -0.86 -9.18
N ILE A 223 15.35 -1.24 -10.43
CA ILE A 223 14.90 -2.60 -10.79
C ILE A 223 15.87 -3.64 -10.22
N ASP A 224 17.18 -3.42 -10.32
CA ASP A 224 18.19 -4.34 -9.84
C ASP A 224 18.10 -4.54 -8.32
N SER A 225 17.83 -3.46 -7.57
CA SER A 225 17.60 -3.57 -6.13
C SER A 225 16.35 -4.38 -5.79
N VAL A 226 15.31 -4.32 -6.63
CA VAL A 226 14.09 -5.13 -6.45
C VAL A 226 14.35 -6.57 -6.82
N LYS A 227 14.99 -6.84 -7.95
CA LYS A 227 15.36 -8.19 -8.38
C LYS A 227 16.23 -8.91 -7.34
N ALA A 228 17.23 -8.22 -6.79
CA ALA A 228 18.19 -8.79 -5.83
C ALA A 228 17.55 -9.46 -4.59
N TRP A 229 16.38 -8.96 -4.13
CA TRP A 229 15.65 -9.61 -3.05
C TRP A 229 14.48 -10.46 -3.55
N GLN A 230 13.86 -10.10 -4.68
CA GLN A 230 12.73 -10.84 -5.23
C GLN A 230 13.16 -12.24 -5.74
N GLU A 231 14.33 -12.36 -6.37
CA GLU A 231 14.88 -13.62 -6.85
C GLU A 231 15.09 -14.66 -5.73
N LYS A 232 15.22 -14.20 -4.48
CA LYS A 232 15.27 -15.08 -3.30
C LYS A 232 13.92 -15.64 -2.88
N LEU A 233 12.82 -15.20 -3.51
CA LEU A 233 11.46 -15.56 -3.19
C LEU A 233 10.88 -16.50 -4.26
N PRO A 234 10.94 -17.83 -4.09
CA PRO A 234 10.62 -18.80 -5.14
C PRO A 234 9.17 -18.73 -5.64
N ASN A 235 8.25 -18.26 -4.80
CA ASN A 235 6.83 -18.15 -5.13
C ASN A 235 6.44 -16.74 -5.59
N SER A 236 7.37 -15.93 -6.06
CA SER A 236 7.13 -14.56 -6.49
C SER A 236 7.23 -14.40 -8.00
N LYS A 237 6.39 -13.49 -8.53
CA LYS A 237 6.49 -12.97 -9.90
C LYS A 237 6.80 -11.48 -9.83
N LEU A 238 7.63 -10.99 -10.74
CA LEU A 238 7.94 -9.57 -10.88
C LEU A 238 7.24 -9.00 -12.12
N VAL A 239 6.53 -7.90 -11.94
CA VAL A 239 6.00 -7.06 -13.01
C VAL A 239 6.72 -5.73 -12.98
N VAL A 240 7.38 -5.40 -14.09
CA VAL A 240 8.05 -4.12 -14.29
C VAL A 240 7.17 -3.27 -15.21
N ILE A 241 6.73 -2.13 -14.71
CA ILE A 241 5.87 -1.18 -15.41
C ILE A 241 6.75 -0.09 -16.02
N GLU A 242 6.56 0.19 -17.30
CA GLU A 242 7.28 1.30 -17.95
C GLU A 242 6.87 2.63 -17.32
N GLY A 243 7.85 3.45 -16.93
CA GLY A 243 7.65 4.76 -16.34
C GLY A 243 8.54 5.05 -15.13
N ASP A 244 8.49 6.28 -14.66
CA ASP A 244 9.35 6.81 -13.58
C ASP A 244 8.64 7.07 -12.26
N ALA A 245 7.36 6.67 -12.14
CA ALA A 245 6.60 6.79 -10.91
C ALA A 245 7.16 5.90 -9.79
N TRP A 246 7.36 6.44 -8.62
CA TRP A 246 7.68 5.65 -7.43
C TRP A 246 6.45 5.35 -6.54
N HIS A 247 5.27 5.87 -6.97
CA HIS A 247 3.95 5.46 -6.48
C HIS A 247 3.11 4.86 -7.62
N PRO A 248 3.55 3.76 -8.28
CA PRO A 248 2.85 3.24 -9.44
C PRO A 248 1.43 2.77 -9.15
N ALA A 249 1.13 2.34 -7.93
CA ALA A 249 -0.24 2.00 -7.54
C ALA A 249 -1.24 3.14 -7.75
N GLY A 250 -0.79 4.38 -7.57
CA GLY A 250 -1.60 5.58 -7.81
C GLY A 250 -1.43 6.19 -9.17
N ALA A 251 -0.24 6.07 -9.76
CA ALA A 251 0.08 6.63 -11.08
C ALA A 251 -0.57 5.81 -12.21
N TYR A 252 -0.55 4.48 -12.09
CA TYR A 252 -0.93 3.54 -13.13
C TYR A 252 -1.98 2.51 -12.64
N PRO A 253 -3.13 2.94 -12.07
CA PRO A 253 -4.14 1.99 -11.55
C PRO A 253 -4.68 1.07 -12.64
N ASP A 254 -4.81 1.56 -13.89
CA ASP A 254 -5.33 0.81 -15.04
C ASP A 254 -4.32 -0.19 -15.64
N ILE A 255 -3.07 -0.19 -15.17
CA ILE A 255 -2.07 -1.22 -15.44
C ILE A 255 -1.96 -2.17 -14.25
N CYS A 256 -1.79 -1.61 -13.06
CA CYS A 256 -1.60 -2.38 -11.83
C CYS A 256 -2.86 -3.19 -11.45
N GLY A 257 -4.05 -2.59 -11.57
CA GLY A 257 -5.32 -3.21 -11.21
C GLY A 257 -5.62 -4.49 -12.00
N PRO A 258 -5.60 -4.47 -13.34
CA PRO A 258 -5.76 -5.66 -14.16
C PRO A 258 -4.71 -6.74 -13.89
N ALA A 259 -3.43 -6.36 -13.74
CA ALA A 259 -2.37 -7.31 -13.42
C ALA A 259 -2.61 -7.99 -12.06
N ALA A 260 -3.07 -7.24 -11.09
CA ALA A 260 -3.48 -7.76 -9.79
C ALA A 260 -4.66 -8.72 -9.90
N ALA A 261 -5.70 -8.35 -10.64
CA ALA A 261 -6.88 -9.19 -10.86
C ALA A 261 -6.51 -10.54 -11.52
N GLN A 262 -5.67 -10.51 -12.55
CA GLN A 262 -5.18 -11.73 -13.21
C GLN A 262 -4.41 -12.63 -12.25
N PHE A 263 -3.52 -12.05 -11.45
CA PHE A 263 -2.74 -12.80 -10.45
C PHE A 263 -3.67 -13.42 -9.40
N LEU A 264 -4.63 -12.68 -8.87
CA LEU A 264 -5.55 -13.14 -7.84
C LEU A 264 -6.46 -14.26 -8.34
N LEU A 265 -6.97 -14.14 -9.56
CA LEU A 265 -7.82 -15.16 -10.22
C LEU A 265 -7.05 -16.42 -10.67
N GLY A 266 -5.73 -16.46 -10.48
CA GLY A 266 -4.92 -17.60 -10.94
C GLY A 266 -4.81 -17.74 -12.46
N GLN A 267 -5.20 -16.71 -13.22
CA GLN A 267 -5.16 -16.74 -14.67
C GLN A 267 -3.72 -16.48 -15.15
N THR A 268 -3.05 -17.53 -15.56
CA THR A 268 -1.76 -17.46 -16.27
C THR A 268 -2.00 -17.14 -17.75
N ARG A 269 -2.37 -15.93 -18.08
CA ARG A 269 -2.14 -15.42 -19.45
C ARG A 269 -0.76 -14.77 -19.47
N SER A 270 0.07 -15.20 -20.43
CA SER A 270 1.38 -14.59 -20.70
C SER A 270 1.21 -13.09 -20.92
N MET A 271 1.81 -12.29 -20.04
CA MET A 271 1.82 -10.82 -20.17
C MET A 271 2.80 -10.31 -21.25
N GLU A 272 3.28 -11.22 -22.13
CA GLU A 272 4.27 -10.89 -23.16
C GLU A 272 3.70 -10.09 -24.35
N ASN A 273 2.39 -9.90 -24.46
CA ASN A 273 1.75 -9.28 -25.63
C ASN A 273 1.00 -7.96 -25.38
N GLN A 274 1.32 -7.20 -24.33
CA GLN A 274 0.68 -5.88 -24.12
C GLN A 274 1.67 -4.70 -24.11
N ILE A 275 2.87 -4.91 -24.63
CA ILE A 275 3.82 -3.83 -24.92
C ILE A 275 3.99 -3.79 -26.45
N GLY A 276 3.09 -3.12 -27.10
CA GLY A 276 3.12 -2.74 -28.50
C GLY A 276 2.76 -1.27 -28.61
#